data_b7456220cde26f430c29a2cfd5f9113b
#
_entry.id   b7456220cde26f430c29a2cfd5f9113b
#
_cell.length_a   1.000
_cell.length_b   1.000
_cell.length_c   1.000
_cell.angle_alpha   90.00
_cell.angle_beta   90.00
_cell.angle_gamma   90.00
#
_symmetry.space_group_name_H-M   'P 1'
#
loop_
_entity.id
_entity.type
_entity.pdbx_description
1 polymer ?
#
loop_
_entity_poly.entity_id
_entity_poly.type
_entity_poly.pdbx_seq_one_letter_code
_entity_poly.pdbx_strand_id
1 'polypeptide(L)'
;MGDLLLVRHGETEWSRSGQHTSWTDLDLTEHGEEQARSLTPLLAGRSFALTLTSPLGRARRTAELAGVTGAEPDPDLREWDYGGYEGITTVDIHRTRPDWDLWTDGAVPGPEGHPGESPEQIGARVDRVLARVEKALESDNGDVLLVAHGHVLRVLTARRLGLPPREGRLFQLATGTVSRLSTEHGRPVIAEWNRLP
;
A
#
# COMPACT_ATOMS: atom_id res chain seq x y z
N MET A 1 -20.78 -0.12 11.23
CA MET A 1 -19.98 -0.38 10.00
C MET A 1 -18.51 -0.19 10.38
N GLY A 2 -17.67 -1.19 10.08
CA GLY A 2 -16.23 -1.16 10.38
C GLY A 2 -15.45 -0.13 9.56
N ASP A 3 -14.22 0.11 9.96
CA ASP A 3 -13.25 0.97 9.27
C ASP A 3 -12.31 0.15 8.39
N LEU A 4 -11.73 0.77 7.36
CA LEU A 4 -10.64 0.21 6.58
C LEU A 4 -9.32 0.78 7.09
N LEU A 5 -8.47 -0.09 7.65
CA LEU A 5 -7.13 0.26 8.10
C LEU A 5 -6.10 -0.11 7.03
N LEU A 6 -5.19 0.82 6.77
CA LEU A 6 -4.10 0.66 5.82
C LEU A 6 -2.77 0.76 6.57
N VAL A 7 -1.91 -0.23 6.42
CA VAL A 7 -0.55 -0.23 6.97
C VAL A 7 0.45 -0.32 5.81
N ARG A 8 1.32 0.68 5.70
CA ARG A 8 2.49 0.57 4.83
C ARG A 8 3.60 -0.19 5.56
N HIS A 9 4.26 -1.12 4.88
CA HIS A 9 5.39 -1.86 5.45
C HIS A 9 6.46 -0.94 6.04
N GLY A 10 7.24 -1.46 6.99
CA GLY A 10 8.38 -0.77 7.60
C GLY A 10 9.48 -0.45 6.58
N GLU A 11 10.45 0.35 6.99
CA GLU A 11 11.56 0.77 6.13
C GLU A 11 12.35 -0.42 5.55
N THR A 12 12.75 -0.29 4.28
CA THR A 12 13.72 -1.14 3.59
C THR A 12 14.86 -0.27 3.05
N GLU A 13 15.98 -0.85 2.65
CA GLU A 13 17.10 -0.10 2.09
C GLU A 13 16.66 0.80 0.92
N TRP A 14 15.84 0.29 0.02
CA TRP A 14 15.40 1.07 -1.14
C TRP A 14 14.31 2.08 -0.81
N SER A 15 13.45 1.82 0.18
CA SER A 15 12.51 2.86 0.61
C SER A 15 13.24 4.05 1.27
N ARG A 16 14.37 3.80 1.94
CA ARG A 16 15.23 4.81 2.53
C ARG A 16 16.00 5.62 1.48
N SER A 17 16.52 4.94 0.45
CA SER A 17 17.27 5.59 -0.65
C SER A 17 16.38 6.23 -1.72
N GLY A 18 15.06 5.96 -1.71
CA GLY A 18 14.10 6.47 -2.69
C GLY A 18 14.08 5.68 -4.02
N GLN A 19 14.65 4.47 -4.03
CA GLN A 19 14.60 3.58 -5.19
C GLN A 19 13.23 2.91 -5.29
N HIS A 20 12.70 2.83 -6.51
CA HIS A 20 11.46 2.13 -6.77
C HIS A 20 11.61 0.63 -6.47
N THR A 21 10.70 0.08 -5.66
CA THR A 21 10.77 -1.31 -5.18
C THR A 21 9.44 -2.01 -5.41
N SER A 22 9.37 -2.88 -6.39
CA SER A 22 8.19 -3.67 -6.72
C SER A 22 8.39 -5.14 -6.39
N TRP A 23 8.85 -5.93 -7.37
CA TRP A 23 9.05 -7.38 -7.21
C TRP A 23 10.31 -7.77 -6.46
N THR A 24 11.31 -6.90 -6.40
CA THR A 24 12.51 -7.13 -5.59
C THR A 24 12.09 -7.22 -4.12
N ASP A 25 12.23 -8.40 -3.54
CA ASP A 25 11.77 -8.66 -2.18
C ASP A 25 12.91 -8.40 -1.19
N LEU A 26 13.01 -7.14 -0.77
CA LEU A 26 13.98 -6.69 0.22
C LEU A 26 13.42 -6.85 1.63
N ASP A 27 14.30 -7.26 2.55
CA ASP A 27 13.98 -7.32 3.97
C ASP A 27 13.80 -5.93 4.58
N LEU A 28 13.13 -5.87 5.72
CA LEU A 28 13.08 -4.67 6.53
C LEU A 28 14.47 -4.33 7.07
N THR A 29 14.79 -3.04 7.19
CA THR A 29 15.92 -2.61 8.00
C THR A 29 15.62 -2.82 9.48
N GLU A 30 16.63 -2.73 10.35
CA GLU A 30 16.42 -2.76 11.80
C GLU A 30 15.40 -1.69 12.23
N HIS A 31 15.53 -0.47 11.70
CA HIS A 31 14.55 0.60 11.90
C HIS A 31 13.16 0.22 11.38
N GLY A 32 13.07 -0.42 10.21
CA GLY A 32 11.81 -0.91 9.65
C GLY A 32 11.12 -1.96 10.53
N GLU A 33 11.89 -2.84 11.18
CA GLU A 33 11.34 -3.78 12.16
C GLU A 33 10.86 -3.08 13.44
N GLU A 34 11.57 -2.06 13.91
CA GLU A 34 11.13 -1.22 15.04
C GLU A 34 9.83 -0.49 14.71
N GLN A 35 9.74 0.12 13.54
CA GLN A 35 8.51 0.71 13.03
C GLN A 35 7.35 -0.30 13.06
N ALA A 36 7.58 -1.51 12.55
CA ALA A 36 6.56 -2.56 12.50
C ALA A 36 6.07 -2.96 13.91
N ARG A 37 6.98 -3.15 14.87
CA ARG A 37 6.62 -3.47 16.26
C ARG A 37 5.84 -2.35 16.94
N SER A 38 6.16 -1.10 16.63
CA SER A 38 5.49 0.07 17.21
C SER A 38 4.04 0.23 16.73
N LEU A 39 3.63 -0.43 15.64
CA LEU A 39 2.24 -0.47 15.17
C LEU A 39 1.31 -1.29 16.11
N THR A 40 1.85 -2.20 16.92
CA THR A 40 1.06 -3.10 17.77
C THR A 40 0.00 -2.37 18.60
N PRO A 41 0.29 -1.28 19.35
CA PRO A 41 -0.72 -0.60 20.15
C PRO A 41 -1.80 0.09 19.30
N LEU A 42 -1.52 0.46 18.05
CA LEU A 42 -2.50 1.08 17.15
C LEU A 42 -3.51 0.08 16.59
N LEU A 43 -3.14 -1.20 16.53
CA LEU A 43 -3.96 -2.30 16.03
C LEU A 43 -4.59 -3.11 17.17
N ALA A 44 -4.08 -2.99 18.39
CA ALA A 44 -4.56 -3.74 19.55
C ALA A 44 -6.02 -3.42 19.90
N GLY A 45 -6.77 -4.45 20.31
CA GLY A 45 -8.17 -4.31 20.72
C GLY A 45 -9.17 -4.17 19.57
N ARG A 46 -8.70 -4.19 18.32
CA ARG A 46 -9.58 -4.22 17.13
C ARG A 46 -9.93 -5.66 16.74
N SER A 47 -11.14 -5.83 16.23
CA SER A 47 -11.57 -7.07 15.58
C SER A 47 -11.59 -6.84 14.08
N PHE A 48 -10.96 -7.72 13.33
CA PHE A 48 -10.91 -7.64 11.87
C PHE A 48 -11.77 -8.72 11.24
N ALA A 49 -12.75 -8.30 10.43
CA ALA A 49 -13.56 -9.19 9.61
C ALA A 49 -12.76 -9.76 8.42
N LEU A 50 -11.75 -9.01 7.97
CA LEU A 50 -10.84 -9.40 6.89
C LEU A 50 -9.47 -8.79 7.13
N THR A 51 -8.42 -9.59 6.97
CA THR A 51 -7.04 -9.11 7.00
C THR A 51 -6.31 -9.61 5.77
N LEU A 52 -5.84 -8.69 4.93
CA LEU A 52 -5.08 -9.00 3.73
C LEU A 52 -3.67 -8.40 3.81
N THR A 53 -2.71 -9.11 3.23
CA THR A 53 -1.33 -8.62 3.09
C THR A 53 -0.82 -8.79 1.66
N SER A 54 0.06 -7.91 1.23
CA SER A 54 0.87 -8.19 0.05
C SER A 54 1.64 -9.51 0.26
N PRO A 55 1.85 -10.33 -0.77
CA PRO A 55 2.63 -11.56 -0.66
C PRO A 55 4.13 -11.32 -0.45
N LEU A 56 4.63 -10.07 -0.61
CA LEU A 56 6.04 -9.73 -0.47
C LEU A 56 6.49 -9.75 0.99
N GLY A 57 7.71 -10.25 1.23
CA GLY A 57 8.28 -10.52 2.57
C GLY A 57 8.22 -9.30 3.49
N ARG A 58 8.58 -8.12 3.01
CA ARG A 58 8.54 -6.88 3.80
C ARG A 58 7.16 -6.52 4.37
N ALA A 59 6.08 -6.76 3.60
CA ALA A 59 4.71 -6.51 4.08
C ALA A 59 4.27 -7.59 5.07
N ARG A 60 4.54 -8.86 4.78
CA ARG A 60 4.24 -9.99 5.66
C ARG A 60 5.00 -9.87 6.99
N ARG A 61 6.29 -9.54 6.94
CA ARG A 61 7.12 -9.34 8.13
C ARG A 61 6.60 -8.17 8.97
N THR A 62 6.16 -7.08 8.33
CA THR A 62 5.53 -5.96 9.04
C THR A 62 4.26 -6.41 9.76
N ALA A 63 3.37 -7.16 9.10
CA ALA A 63 2.15 -7.69 9.71
C ALA A 63 2.48 -8.58 10.93
N GLU A 64 3.43 -9.50 10.79
CA GLU A 64 3.89 -10.40 11.87
C GLU A 64 4.39 -9.61 13.09
N LEU A 65 5.31 -8.65 12.87
CA LEU A 65 5.89 -7.84 13.94
C LEU A 65 4.88 -6.92 14.61
N ALA A 66 3.86 -6.47 13.87
CA ALA A 66 2.74 -5.70 14.41
C ALA A 66 1.73 -6.55 15.20
N GLY A 67 1.97 -7.86 15.33
CA GLY A 67 1.09 -8.79 16.05
C GLY A 67 -0.17 -9.19 15.28
N VAL A 68 -0.19 -8.97 13.97
CA VAL A 68 -1.31 -9.36 13.10
C VAL A 68 -1.23 -10.85 12.80
N THR A 69 -2.31 -11.58 13.07
CA THR A 69 -2.42 -13.01 12.81
C THR A 69 -3.46 -13.27 11.72
N GLY A 70 -3.29 -14.37 10.98
CA GLY A 70 -4.28 -14.81 9.99
C GLY A 70 -4.39 -13.91 8.75
N ALA A 71 -3.38 -13.08 8.46
CA ALA A 71 -3.37 -12.26 7.25
C ALA A 71 -3.28 -13.14 6.00
N GLU A 72 -4.25 -13.01 5.10
CA GLU A 72 -4.34 -13.71 3.82
C GLU A 72 -3.51 -12.96 2.77
N PRO A 73 -2.55 -13.61 2.09
CA PRO A 73 -1.82 -12.98 0.98
C PRO A 73 -2.74 -12.70 -0.21
N ASP A 74 -2.73 -11.45 -0.70
CA ASP A 74 -3.45 -11.04 -1.89
C ASP A 74 -2.48 -10.49 -2.94
N PRO A 75 -2.33 -11.14 -4.12
CA PRO A 75 -1.45 -10.69 -5.19
C PRO A 75 -1.76 -9.27 -5.70
N ASP A 76 -3.00 -8.83 -5.62
CA ASP A 76 -3.43 -7.49 -6.04
C ASP A 76 -2.95 -6.39 -5.08
N LEU A 77 -2.40 -6.75 -3.90
CA LEU A 77 -1.74 -5.84 -2.95
C LEU A 77 -0.24 -5.68 -3.19
N ARG A 78 0.36 -6.30 -4.21
CA ARG A 78 1.75 -6.00 -4.59
C ARG A 78 1.91 -4.52 -4.91
N GLU A 79 3.15 -4.02 -4.75
CA GLU A 79 3.45 -2.64 -5.13
C GLU A 79 3.26 -2.45 -6.65
N TRP A 80 3.16 -1.22 -7.08
CA TRP A 80 3.15 -0.82 -8.48
C TRP A 80 4.31 -1.49 -9.23
N ASP A 81 4.03 -2.19 -10.32
CA ASP A 81 5.10 -2.75 -11.15
C ASP A 81 5.83 -1.62 -11.88
N TYR A 82 7.03 -1.32 -11.41
CA TYR A 82 7.83 -0.23 -11.98
C TYR A 82 8.57 -0.63 -13.27
N GLY A 83 8.45 -1.88 -13.72
CA GLY A 83 9.05 -2.33 -14.96
C GLY A 83 10.55 -2.02 -15.03
N GLY A 84 10.98 -1.34 -16.07
CA GLY A 84 12.38 -0.96 -16.25
C GLY A 84 12.90 0.09 -15.27
N TYR A 85 12.06 0.63 -14.37
CA TYR A 85 12.48 1.56 -13.32
C TYR A 85 12.67 0.91 -11.95
N GLU A 86 12.60 -0.43 -11.87
CA GLU A 86 12.91 -1.15 -10.63
C GLU A 86 14.34 -0.84 -10.16
N GLY A 87 14.49 -0.49 -8.90
CA GLY A 87 15.79 -0.15 -8.30
C GLY A 87 16.35 1.24 -8.69
N ILE A 88 15.61 2.04 -9.45
CA ILE A 88 16.03 3.37 -9.91
C ILE A 88 15.27 4.45 -9.15
N THR A 89 15.92 5.56 -8.81
CA THR A 89 15.26 6.69 -8.16
C THR A 89 14.56 7.60 -9.18
N THR A 90 13.53 8.32 -8.76
CA THR A 90 12.90 9.37 -9.60
C THR A 90 13.94 10.40 -10.10
N VAL A 91 14.91 10.76 -9.25
CA VAL A 91 15.98 11.71 -9.61
C VAL A 91 16.81 11.17 -10.78
N ASP A 92 17.15 9.89 -10.77
CA ASP A 92 17.91 9.25 -11.86
C ASP A 92 17.10 9.14 -13.15
N ILE A 93 15.81 8.83 -13.04
CA ILE A 93 14.90 8.80 -14.20
C ILE A 93 14.84 10.20 -14.86
N HIS A 94 14.71 11.24 -14.06
CA HIS A 94 14.63 12.62 -14.56
C HIS A 94 15.90 13.10 -15.29
N ARG A 95 17.06 12.44 -15.13
CA ARG A 95 18.26 12.77 -15.93
C ARG A 95 18.07 12.48 -17.42
N THR A 96 17.24 11.51 -17.76
CA THR A 96 16.96 11.10 -19.15
C THR A 96 15.53 11.42 -19.59
N ARG A 97 14.60 11.53 -18.64
CA ARG A 97 13.19 11.85 -18.88
C ARG A 97 12.70 12.88 -17.85
N PRO A 98 13.08 14.17 -18.01
CA PRO A 98 12.85 15.21 -16.99
C PRO A 98 11.37 15.45 -16.64
N ASP A 99 10.47 15.22 -17.60
CA ASP A 99 9.03 15.44 -17.43
C ASP A 99 8.25 14.18 -17.01
N TRP A 100 8.96 13.05 -16.78
CA TRP A 100 8.29 11.82 -16.39
C TRP A 100 7.63 11.92 -15.01
N ASP A 101 6.38 11.49 -14.94
CA ASP A 101 5.62 11.34 -13.70
C ASP A 101 4.93 9.97 -13.67
N LEU A 102 5.23 9.17 -12.65
CA LEU A 102 4.62 7.84 -12.47
C LEU A 102 3.09 7.88 -12.55
N TRP A 103 2.48 8.92 -12.03
CA TRP A 103 1.02 9.04 -11.89
C TRP A 103 0.30 9.35 -13.21
N THR A 104 1.01 9.81 -14.22
CA THR A 104 0.48 10.10 -15.56
C THR A 104 1.05 9.19 -16.64
N ASP A 105 2.33 8.89 -16.56
CA ASP A 105 3.05 8.15 -17.61
C ASP A 105 3.13 6.64 -17.31
N GLY A 106 2.97 6.26 -16.03
CA GLY A 106 3.20 4.88 -15.60
C GLY A 106 4.66 4.45 -15.68
N ALA A 107 4.89 3.15 -15.68
CA ALA A 107 6.22 2.55 -15.76
C ALA A 107 6.50 2.04 -17.18
N VAL A 108 7.80 2.02 -17.55
CA VAL A 108 8.26 1.45 -18.84
C VAL A 108 8.43 -0.05 -18.71
N PRO A 109 8.36 -0.81 -19.83
CA PRO A 109 8.61 -2.25 -19.81
C PRO A 109 9.98 -2.60 -19.22
N GLY A 110 10.00 -3.59 -18.36
CA GLY A 110 11.18 -4.17 -17.71
C GLY A 110 11.49 -5.57 -18.23
N PRO A 111 12.15 -6.41 -17.43
CA PRO A 111 12.45 -7.80 -17.79
C PRO A 111 11.19 -8.64 -17.94
N GLU A 112 11.35 -9.88 -18.42
CA GLU A 112 10.25 -10.84 -18.58
C GLU A 112 9.45 -10.99 -17.28
N GLY A 113 8.12 -10.92 -17.39
CA GLY A 113 7.20 -10.97 -16.23
C GLY A 113 6.95 -9.62 -15.55
N HIS A 114 7.66 -8.55 -15.93
CA HIS A 114 7.54 -7.22 -15.34
C HIS A 114 7.38 -6.14 -16.42
N PRO A 115 6.20 -6.09 -17.07
CA PRO A 115 5.96 -5.14 -18.17
C PRO A 115 5.86 -3.68 -17.72
N GLY A 116 5.80 -3.43 -16.41
CA GLY A 116 5.41 -2.13 -15.88
C GLY A 116 3.90 -1.92 -15.92
N GLU A 117 3.36 -1.17 -14.97
CA GLU A 117 1.93 -0.84 -14.91
C GLU A 117 1.67 0.62 -15.27
N SER A 118 0.52 0.86 -15.93
CA SER A 118 -0.08 2.19 -16.02
C SER A 118 -0.91 2.51 -14.77
N PRO A 119 -1.27 3.78 -14.55
CA PRO A 119 -2.21 4.15 -13.48
C PRO A 119 -3.54 3.39 -13.55
N GLU A 120 -4.04 3.12 -14.75
CA GLU A 120 -5.30 2.40 -14.96
C GLU A 120 -5.18 0.91 -14.60
N GLN A 121 -4.04 0.29 -14.91
CA GLN A 121 -3.80 -1.12 -14.61
C GLN A 121 -3.71 -1.37 -13.10
N ILE A 122 -2.93 -0.57 -12.37
CA ILE A 122 -2.91 -0.66 -10.90
C ILE A 122 -4.28 -0.31 -10.30
N GLY A 123 -4.99 0.68 -10.86
CA GLY A 123 -6.35 1.02 -10.46
C GLY A 123 -7.30 -0.15 -10.56
N ALA A 124 -7.28 -0.87 -11.69
CA ALA A 124 -8.15 -2.02 -11.92
C ALA A 124 -7.92 -3.18 -10.93
N ARG A 125 -6.64 -3.49 -10.55
CA ARG A 125 -6.39 -4.53 -9.54
C ARG A 125 -6.77 -4.07 -8.14
N VAL A 126 -6.56 -2.81 -7.82
CA VAL A 126 -7.00 -2.22 -6.55
C VAL A 126 -8.53 -2.25 -6.41
N ASP A 127 -9.29 -2.05 -7.49
CA ASP A 127 -10.75 -2.14 -7.46
C ASP A 127 -11.22 -3.56 -7.09
N ARG A 128 -10.49 -4.63 -7.47
CA ARG A 128 -10.79 -6.00 -7.02
C ARG A 128 -10.56 -6.19 -5.51
N VAL A 129 -9.49 -5.59 -4.97
CA VAL A 129 -9.27 -5.58 -3.51
C VAL A 129 -10.40 -4.84 -2.80
N LEU A 130 -10.78 -3.64 -3.30
CA LEU A 130 -11.86 -2.85 -2.73
C LEU A 130 -13.19 -3.59 -2.73
N ALA A 131 -13.51 -4.37 -3.76
CA ALA A 131 -14.72 -5.20 -3.79
C ALA A 131 -14.75 -6.25 -2.65
N ARG A 132 -13.59 -6.83 -2.31
CA ARG A 132 -13.46 -7.73 -1.15
C ARG A 132 -13.63 -6.97 0.18
N VAL A 133 -13.02 -5.79 0.27
CA VAL A 133 -13.11 -4.90 1.44
C VAL A 133 -14.56 -4.51 1.71
N GLU A 134 -15.28 -4.02 0.69
CA GLU A 134 -16.69 -3.62 0.82
C GLU A 134 -17.54 -4.78 1.35
N LYS A 135 -17.42 -5.95 0.72
CA LYS A 135 -18.16 -7.15 1.15
C LYS A 135 -17.88 -7.51 2.61
N ALA A 136 -16.62 -7.36 3.07
CA ALA A 136 -16.27 -7.63 4.46
C ALA A 136 -16.85 -6.58 5.41
N LEU A 137 -16.81 -5.30 5.06
CA LEU A 137 -17.37 -4.20 5.85
C LEU A 137 -18.91 -4.25 5.96
N GLU A 138 -19.59 -4.77 4.91
CA GLU A 138 -21.04 -4.97 4.93
C GLU A 138 -21.47 -6.05 5.95
N SER A 139 -20.60 -6.99 6.26
CA SER A 139 -20.91 -8.06 7.23
C SER A 139 -21.01 -7.58 8.68
N ASP A 140 -20.59 -6.35 8.96
CA ASP A 140 -20.55 -5.68 10.28
C ASP A 140 -19.83 -6.48 11.39
N ASN A 141 -18.91 -7.36 11.00
CA ASN A 141 -18.14 -8.23 11.90
C ASN A 141 -16.80 -7.64 12.35
N GLY A 142 -16.58 -6.34 12.11
CA GLY A 142 -15.37 -5.63 12.49
C GLY A 142 -14.74 -4.81 11.36
N ASP A 143 -13.51 -4.42 11.57
CA ASP A 143 -12.73 -3.63 10.63
C ASP A 143 -12.12 -4.50 9.53
N VAL A 144 -11.55 -3.87 8.51
CA VAL A 144 -10.69 -4.52 7.52
C VAL A 144 -9.28 -3.96 7.64
N LEU A 145 -8.27 -4.84 7.61
CA LEU A 145 -6.87 -4.45 7.64
C LEU A 145 -6.16 -4.86 6.35
N LEU A 146 -5.46 -3.92 5.74
CA LEU A 146 -4.58 -4.16 4.60
C LEU A 146 -3.15 -3.78 4.97
N VAL A 147 -2.19 -4.70 4.77
CA VAL A 147 -0.75 -4.43 4.96
C VAL A 147 -0.06 -4.54 3.61
N ALA A 148 0.43 -3.41 3.08
CA ALA A 148 0.97 -3.36 1.72
C ALA A 148 2.04 -2.27 1.56
N HIS A 149 2.05 -1.57 0.41
CA HIS A 149 3.13 -0.71 -0.02
C HIS A 149 2.66 0.72 -0.29
N GLY A 150 3.62 1.60 -0.57
CA GLY A 150 3.38 3.03 -0.71
C GLY A 150 2.39 3.39 -1.80
N HIS A 151 2.71 3.09 -3.06
CA HIS A 151 1.89 3.56 -4.17
C HIS A 151 0.57 2.80 -4.30
N VAL A 152 0.56 1.48 -4.10
CA VAL A 152 -0.70 0.71 -4.17
C VAL A 152 -1.72 1.17 -3.13
N LEU A 153 -1.31 1.48 -1.88
CA LEU A 153 -2.23 1.97 -0.85
C LEU A 153 -2.71 3.40 -1.15
N ARG A 154 -1.87 4.24 -1.76
CA ARG A 154 -2.25 5.60 -2.20
C ARG A 154 -3.27 5.54 -3.33
N VAL A 155 -3.09 4.64 -4.31
CA VAL A 155 -4.08 4.38 -5.36
C VAL A 155 -5.37 3.84 -4.77
N LEU A 156 -5.29 2.88 -3.84
CA LEU A 156 -6.45 2.31 -3.15
C LEU A 156 -7.26 3.39 -2.42
N THR A 157 -6.57 4.31 -1.75
CA THR A 157 -7.22 5.44 -1.10
C THR A 157 -7.95 6.34 -2.10
N ALA A 158 -7.30 6.70 -3.22
CA ALA A 158 -7.95 7.47 -4.27
C ALA A 158 -9.22 6.76 -4.79
N ARG A 159 -9.10 5.47 -5.12
CA ARG A 159 -10.24 4.67 -5.62
C ARG A 159 -11.36 4.55 -4.60
N ARG A 160 -11.05 4.33 -3.32
CA ARG A 160 -12.04 4.29 -2.23
C ARG A 160 -12.83 5.60 -2.11
N LEU A 161 -12.17 6.73 -2.36
CA LEU A 161 -12.79 8.06 -2.33
C LEU A 161 -13.49 8.44 -3.65
N GLY A 162 -13.57 7.54 -4.63
CA GLY A 162 -14.18 7.78 -5.93
C GLY A 162 -13.33 8.61 -6.89
N LEU A 163 -12.03 8.76 -6.61
CA LEU A 163 -11.09 9.51 -7.43
C LEU A 163 -10.41 8.61 -8.47
N PRO A 164 -9.91 9.17 -9.59
CA PRO A 164 -9.05 8.44 -10.52
C PRO A 164 -7.78 7.90 -9.85
N PRO A 165 -7.19 6.77 -10.33
CA PRO A 165 -5.98 6.18 -9.75
C PRO A 165 -4.81 7.16 -9.61
N ARG A 166 -4.61 8.04 -10.59
CA ARG A 166 -3.56 9.08 -10.60
C ARG A 166 -3.65 10.05 -9.42
N GLU A 167 -4.81 10.23 -8.83
CA GLU A 167 -4.97 11.13 -7.66
C GLU A 167 -4.41 10.52 -6.38
N GLY A 168 -3.95 9.28 -6.39
CA GLY A 168 -3.10 8.72 -5.34
C GLY A 168 -1.86 9.58 -5.06
N ARG A 169 -1.41 10.38 -6.03
CA ARG A 169 -0.33 11.39 -5.87
C ARG A 169 -0.55 12.38 -4.73
N LEU A 170 -1.80 12.65 -4.37
CA LEU A 170 -2.19 13.59 -3.32
C LEU A 170 -1.99 13.04 -1.89
N PHE A 171 -1.79 11.74 -1.74
CA PHE A 171 -1.75 11.06 -0.46
C PHE A 171 -0.34 10.61 -0.11
N GLN A 172 0.46 11.45 0.51
CA GLN A 172 1.79 11.02 1.01
C GLN A 172 1.62 9.95 2.08
N LEU A 173 2.44 8.88 2.00
CA LEU A 173 2.37 7.75 2.92
C LEU A 173 3.78 7.28 3.29
N ALA A 174 4.18 7.44 4.54
CA ALA A 174 5.49 7.02 5.06
C ALA A 174 5.49 5.52 5.42
N THR A 175 6.68 4.92 5.52
CA THR A 175 6.86 3.54 5.99
C THR A 175 6.46 3.40 7.46
N GLY A 176 5.92 2.24 7.85
CA GLY A 176 5.56 1.96 9.23
C GLY A 176 4.45 2.85 9.79
N THR A 177 3.53 3.32 8.94
CA THR A 177 2.38 4.14 9.35
C THR A 177 1.07 3.42 9.19
N VAL A 178 0.08 3.87 9.95
CA VAL A 178 -1.32 3.45 9.86
C VAL A 178 -2.18 4.61 9.34
N SER A 179 -3.10 4.29 8.43
CA SER A 179 -4.17 5.20 8.00
C SER A 179 -5.52 4.53 8.18
N ARG A 180 -6.56 5.31 8.43
CA ARG A 180 -7.92 4.83 8.66
C ARG A 180 -8.90 5.56 7.75
N LEU A 181 -9.55 4.78 6.89
CA LEU A 181 -10.64 5.23 6.05
C LEU A 181 -11.96 4.76 6.67
N SER A 182 -12.90 5.67 6.82
CA SER A 182 -14.20 5.44 7.44
C SER A 182 -15.34 5.78 6.49
N THR A 183 -16.55 5.78 7.01
CA THR A 183 -17.76 6.21 6.28
C THR A 183 -18.50 7.24 7.13
N GLU A 184 -18.78 8.39 6.56
CA GLU A 184 -19.57 9.44 7.17
C GLU A 184 -20.77 9.78 6.27
N HIS A 185 -21.97 9.71 6.82
CA HIS A 185 -23.22 9.92 6.06
C HIS A 185 -23.31 9.10 4.76
N GLY A 186 -22.83 7.84 4.80
CA GLY A 186 -22.83 6.94 3.64
C GLY A 186 -21.74 7.23 2.60
N ARG A 187 -20.78 8.11 2.89
CA ARG A 187 -19.68 8.47 1.99
C ARG A 187 -18.33 8.08 2.58
N PRO A 188 -17.42 7.52 1.79
CA PRO A 188 -16.06 7.23 2.23
C PRO A 188 -15.33 8.52 2.60
N VAL A 189 -14.63 8.51 3.74
CA VAL A 189 -13.83 9.64 4.24
C VAL A 189 -12.49 9.13 4.77
N ILE A 190 -11.50 10.02 4.82
CA ILE A 190 -10.24 9.79 5.54
C ILE A 190 -10.44 10.26 6.98
N ALA A 191 -10.46 9.33 7.93
CA ALA A 191 -10.59 9.64 9.34
C ALA A 191 -9.23 9.86 10.03
N GLU A 192 -8.19 9.14 9.58
CA GLU A 192 -6.79 9.36 9.98
C GLU A 192 -5.89 9.07 8.78
N TRP A 193 -4.82 9.83 8.61
CA TRP A 193 -3.89 9.62 7.53
C TRP A 193 -2.43 9.67 7.98
N ASN A 194 -1.65 8.66 7.55
CA ASN A 194 -0.19 8.62 7.72
C ASN A 194 0.25 8.80 9.18
N ARG A 195 -0.49 8.17 10.10
CA ARG A 195 -0.21 8.25 11.54
C ARG A 195 0.99 7.39 11.88
N LEU A 196 1.97 8.02 12.53
CA LEU A 196 3.07 7.34 13.22
C LEU A 196 2.58 6.79 14.57
N PRO A 197 3.19 5.70 15.05
CA PRO A 197 2.96 5.15 16.39
C PRO A 197 3.28 6.13 17.51
#